data_5bde0ef7c9703f7c97d24a9f9d4e5803
#
_entry.id   5bde0ef7c9703f7c97d24a9f9d4e5803
#
_cell.length_a   1.000
_cell.length_b   1.000
_cell.length_c   1.000
_cell.angle_alpha   90.00
_cell.angle_beta   90.00
_cell.angle_gamma   90.00
#
_symmetry.space_group_name_H-M   'P 1'
#
loop_
_entity.id
_entity.type
_entity.pdbx_description
1 polymer ?
#
loop_
_entity_poly.entity_id
_entity_poly.type
_entity_poly.pdbx_seq_one_letter_code
_entity_poly.pdbx_strand_id
1 'polypeptide(L)'
;TSRRGAWVSIALALLAIVAVFGMLSGAKAPSGNDAAPLASESASVTQLLTQFDDGAKQSVLLVASRDDDAALTAADLAALNDLTPALDAESGQTASPAFASEDGRAAVIQTQLALEGDNGAKAEQVKALRGVVAEHPIDGVTVQVTGGPAFGADITGAFAGADFTLLLVTIGIVAVLLILTYRSPILWIVPLAVVAIADRAAGLI
;
A
#
# COMPACT_ATOMS: atom_id res chain seq x y z
N THR A 1 12.30 48.07 1.83
CA THR A 1 13.14 46.86 1.97
C THR A 1 14.21 46.84 0.90
N SER A 2 15.50 46.90 1.30
CA SER A 2 16.61 46.88 0.37
C SER A 2 16.65 45.54 -0.41
N ARG A 3 16.98 45.56 -1.71
CA ARG A 3 17.13 44.32 -2.52
C ARG A 3 18.02 43.30 -1.87
N ARG A 4 19.02 43.70 -1.08
CA ARG A 4 19.92 42.81 -0.30
C ARG A 4 19.19 42.11 0.83
N GLY A 5 18.26 42.77 1.53
CA GLY A 5 17.46 42.15 2.60
C GLY A 5 16.51 41.06 2.08
N ALA A 6 15.93 41.26 0.90
CA ALA A 6 15.07 40.24 0.28
C ALA A 6 15.86 38.99 -0.10
N TRP A 7 17.07 39.11 -0.62
CA TRP A 7 17.92 37.95 -0.93
C TRP A 7 18.39 37.21 0.33
N VAL A 8 18.68 37.93 1.41
CA VAL A 8 19.04 37.31 2.70
C VAL A 8 17.87 36.54 3.29
N SER A 9 16.63 37.06 3.23
CA SER A 9 15.47 36.33 3.75
C SER A 9 15.17 35.07 2.92
N ILE A 10 15.32 35.13 1.59
CA ILE A 10 15.16 33.94 0.73
C ILE A 10 16.25 32.90 1.03
N ALA A 11 17.50 33.32 1.19
CA ALA A 11 18.59 32.42 1.52
C ALA A 11 18.39 31.75 2.90
N LEU A 12 17.94 32.50 3.90
CA LEU A 12 17.61 31.97 5.24
C LEU A 12 16.43 31.00 5.19
N ALA A 13 15.38 31.29 4.42
CA ALA A 13 14.24 30.40 4.25
C ALA A 13 14.66 29.09 3.55
N LEU A 14 15.47 29.18 2.48
CA LEU A 14 16.01 28.00 1.79
C LEU A 14 16.90 27.16 2.72
N LEU A 15 17.73 27.80 3.54
CA LEU A 15 18.61 27.11 4.48
C LEU A 15 17.80 26.44 5.60
N ALA A 16 16.74 27.07 6.09
CA ALA A 16 15.80 26.44 7.04
C ALA A 16 15.08 25.24 6.45
N ILE A 17 14.63 25.34 5.18
CA ILE A 17 14.00 24.24 4.46
C ILE A 17 14.96 23.07 4.31
N VAL A 18 16.19 23.30 3.86
CA VAL A 18 17.22 22.26 3.70
C VAL A 18 17.57 21.63 5.05
N ALA A 19 17.63 22.42 6.12
CA ALA A 19 17.89 21.91 7.47
C ALA A 19 16.76 21.00 7.96
N VAL A 20 15.50 21.42 7.80
CA VAL A 20 14.33 20.62 8.19
C VAL A 20 14.28 19.32 7.37
N PHE A 21 14.43 19.39 6.06
CA PHE A 21 14.45 18.19 5.22
C PHE A 21 15.64 17.28 5.50
N GLY A 22 16.82 17.85 5.76
CA GLY A 22 18.00 17.09 6.12
C GLY A 22 17.87 16.37 7.47
N MET A 23 17.23 17.01 8.45
CA MET A 23 16.96 16.37 9.76
C MET A 23 15.87 15.30 9.68
N LEU A 24 14.88 15.47 8.80
CA LEU A 24 13.75 14.52 8.67
C LEU A 24 13.97 13.45 7.59
N SER A 25 15.01 13.55 6.76
CA SER A 25 15.29 12.56 5.70
C SER A 25 15.59 11.14 6.20
N GLY A 26 15.89 10.98 7.50
CA GLY A 26 16.07 9.69 8.16
C GLY A 26 14.84 9.18 8.93
N ALA A 27 13.79 9.97 9.04
CA ALA A 27 12.56 9.55 9.71
C ALA A 27 11.80 8.60 8.78
N LYS A 28 11.67 7.33 9.17
CA LYS A 28 10.75 6.40 8.52
C LYS A 28 9.33 6.75 8.98
N ALA A 29 8.42 6.93 8.03
CA ALA A 29 7.00 6.99 8.37
C ALA A 29 6.63 5.70 9.13
N PRO A 30 5.86 5.78 10.24
CA PRO A 30 5.41 4.60 10.95
C PRO A 30 4.69 3.69 9.97
N SER A 31 5.11 2.44 9.88
CA SER A 31 4.32 1.43 9.17
C SER A 31 3.01 1.23 9.93
N GLY A 32 1.93 0.85 9.25
CA GLY A 32 0.61 0.70 9.88
C GLY A 32 0.60 -0.18 11.13
N ASN A 33 1.63 -1.03 11.31
CA ASN A 33 1.85 -1.83 12.52
C ASN A 33 2.53 -1.04 13.65
N ASP A 34 3.22 0.06 13.35
CA ASP A 34 3.92 0.89 14.34
C ASP A 34 2.99 1.98 14.94
N ALA A 35 1.74 2.07 14.45
CA ALA A 35 0.75 3.01 14.96
C ALA A 35 0.19 2.61 16.35
N ALA A 36 0.46 1.39 16.81
CA ALA A 36 0.09 0.97 18.15
C ALA A 36 1.04 1.62 19.19
N PRO A 37 0.51 2.17 20.31
CA PRO A 37 1.36 2.67 21.38
C PRO A 37 2.36 1.61 21.83
N LEU A 38 3.63 1.96 21.98
CA LEU A 38 4.71 1.02 22.35
C LEU A 38 4.44 0.21 23.64
N ALA A 39 3.59 0.73 24.51
CA ALA A 39 3.17 0.06 25.73
C ALA A 39 1.91 -0.82 25.56
N SER A 40 1.39 -0.97 24.33
CA SER A 40 0.22 -1.81 24.09
C SER A 40 0.60 -3.31 24.01
N GLU A 41 -0.34 -4.16 24.36
CA GLU A 41 -0.18 -5.61 24.22
C GLU A 41 0.06 -5.99 22.75
N SER A 42 -0.59 -5.30 21.82
CA SER A 42 -0.39 -5.49 20.38
C SER A 42 1.06 -5.23 19.94
N ALA A 43 1.69 -4.15 20.46
CA ALA A 43 3.08 -3.85 20.17
C ALA A 43 4.01 -4.93 20.74
N SER A 44 3.72 -5.42 21.95
CA SER A 44 4.46 -6.51 22.58
C SER A 44 4.37 -7.81 21.75
N VAL A 45 3.19 -8.15 21.25
CA VAL A 45 2.98 -9.32 20.37
C VAL A 45 3.78 -9.14 19.06
N THR A 46 3.71 -7.98 18.44
CA THR A 46 4.48 -7.69 17.22
C THR A 46 5.98 -7.86 17.46
N GLN A 47 6.49 -7.34 18.59
CA GLN A 47 7.90 -7.48 18.95
C GLN A 47 8.30 -8.96 19.21
N LEU A 48 7.43 -9.75 19.84
CA LEU A 48 7.66 -11.18 20.02
C LEU A 48 7.66 -11.93 18.69
N LEU A 49 6.75 -11.59 17.77
CA LEU A 49 6.68 -12.19 16.45
C LEU A 49 7.98 -11.99 15.63
N THR A 50 8.69 -10.86 15.81
CA THR A 50 9.98 -10.64 15.14
C THR A 50 11.08 -11.62 15.59
N GLN A 51 10.89 -12.37 16.68
CA GLN A 51 11.85 -13.37 17.17
C GLN A 51 11.65 -14.74 16.49
N PHE A 52 10.58 -14.91 15.72
CA PHE A 52 10.30 -16.13 14.95
C PHE A 52 10.60 -15.88 13.47
N ASP A 53 11.23 -16.85 12.81
CA ASP A 53 11.58 -16.76 11.39
C ASP A 53 10.34 -16.52 10.49
N ASP A 54 9.18 -17.01 10.92
CA ASP A 54 7.90 -16.86 10.22
C ASP A 54 7.03 -15.70 10.75
N GLY A 55 7.50 -14.98 11.77
CA GLY A 55 6.70 -13.96 12.46
C GLY A 55 6.36 -12.73 11.61
N ALA A 56 7.14 -12.47 10.55
CA ALA A 56 6.88 -11.41 9.58
C ALA A 56 5.94 -11.85 8.44
N LYS A 57 5.68 -13.17 8.32
CA LYS A 57 4.83 -13.73 7.26
C LYS A 57 3.37 -13.58 7.62
N GLN A 58 2.56 -13.19 6.65
CA GLN A 58 1.12 -13.06 6.82
C GLN A 58 0.39 -14.00 5.88
N SER A 59 -0.65 -14.66 6.41
CA SER A 59 -1.47 -15.60 5.63
C SER A 59 -2.33 -14.85 4.62
N VAL A 60 -2.29 -15.31 3.38
CA VAL A 60 -3.18 -14.93 2.30
C VAL A 60 -3.98 -16.15 1.90
N LEU A 61 -5.25 -15.95 1.67
CA LEU A 61 -6.20 -16.99 1.29
C LEU A 61 -6.64 -16.76 -0.16
N LEU A 62 -6.64 -17.82 -0.93
CA LEU A 62 -7.30 -17.86 -2.23
C LEU A 62 -8.59 -18.65 -2.06
N VAL A 63 -9.71 -18.01 -2.33
CA VAL A 63 -11.03 -18.63 -2.25
C VAL A 63 -11.54 -18.84 -3.67
N ALA A 64 -11.88 -20.08 -3.98
CA ALA A 64 -12.40 -20.49 -5.27
C ALA A 64 -13.85 -20.93 -5.13
N SER A 65 -14.70 -20.51 -6.06
CA SER A 65 -16.08 -20.95 -6.20
C SER A 65 -16.46 -21.02 -7.67
N ARG A 66 -17.44 -21.84 -8.00
CA ARG A 66 -17.96 -21.87 -9.36
C ARG A 66 -18.90 -20.69 -9.62
N ASP A 67 -18.88 -20.21 -10.86
CA ASP A 67 -19.70 -19.06 -11.29
C ASP A 67 -21.20 -19.37 -11.34
N ASP A 68 -21.56 -20.66 -11.40
CA ASP A 68 -22.94 -21.16 -11.39
C ASP A 68 -23.44 -21.58 -10.00
N ASP A 69 -22.70 -21.25 -8.94
CA ASP A 69 -22.99 -21.66 -7.56
C ASP A 69 -23.08 -23.18 -7.33
N ALA A 70 -22.68 -24.02 -8.28
CA ALA A 70 -22.62 -25.47 -8.11
C ALA A 70 -21.44 -25.88 -7.25
N ALA A 71 -21.44 -27.13 -6.80
CA ALA A 71 -20.29 -27.70 -6.13
C ALA A 71 -19.09 -27.85 -7.07
N LEU A 72 -17.89 -27.61 -6.54
CA LEU A 72 -16.63 -27.79 -7.24
C LEU A 72 -16.47 -29.26 -7.63
N THR A 73 -16.07 -29.51 -8.85
CA THR A 73 -15.79 -30.86 -9.34
C THR A 73 -14.38 -31.32 -8.96
N ALA A 74 -14.10 -32.60 -9.09
CA ALA A 74 -12.74 -33.12 -8.91
C ALA A 74 -11.73 -32.51 -9.90
N ALA A 75 -12.20 -32.15 -11.11
CA ALA A 75 -11.39 -31.47 -12.12
C ALA A 75 -11.06 -30.03 -11.70
N ASP A 76 -12.01 -29.29 -11.11
CA ASP A 76 -11.79 -27.95 -10.60
C ASP A 76 -10.76 -27.97 -9.47
N LEU A 77 -10.87 -28.92 -8.55
CA LEU A 77 -9.90 -29.09 -7.44
C LEU A 77 -8.51 -29.47 -7.95
N ALA A 78 -8.42 -30.30 -8.99
CA ALA A 78 -7.15 -30.61 -9.64
C ALA A 78 -6.51 -29.35 -10.26
N ALA A 79 -7.30 -28.57 -11.02
CA ALA A 79 -6.83 -27.33 -11.62
C ALA A 79 -6.39 -26.29 -10.56
N LEU A 80 -7.09 -26.23 -9.43
CA LEU A 80 -6.69 -25.38 -8.30
C LEU A 80 -5.35 -25.84 -7.69
N ASN A 81 -5.12 -27.15 -7.60
CA ASN A 81 -3.83 -27.67 -7.13
C ASN A 81 -2.70 -27.45 -8.16
N ASP A 82 -3.00 -27.44 -9.46
CA ASP A 82 -2.03 -27.11 -10.51
C ASP A 82 -1.60 -25.64 -10.50
N LEU A 83 -2.37 -24.77 -9.83
CA LEU A 83 -2.00 -23.36 -9.60
C LEU A 83 -0.94 -23.21 -8.49
N THR A 84 -0.84 -24.14 -7.55
CA THR A 84 0.04 -23.98 -6.36
C THR A 84 1.51 -23.77 -6.71
N PRO A 85 2.14 -24.38 -7.73
CA PRO A 85 3.54 -24.11 -8.06
C PRO A 85 3.79 -22.67 -8.53
N ALA A 86 2.83 -22.06 -9.22
CA ALA A 86 2.94 -20.66 -9.63
C ALA A 86 2.79 -19.71 -8.43
N LEU A 87 1.91 -20.05 -7.48
CA LEU A 87 1.77 -19.32 -6.21
C LEU A 87 3.04 -19.44 -5.36
N ASP A 88 3.65 -20.61 -5.31
CA ASP A 88 4.92 -20.85 -4.60
C ASP A 88 6.05 -20.01 -5.18
N ALA A 89 6.13 -19.95 -6.52
CA ALA A 89 7.16 -19.16 -7.21
C ALA A 89 7.02 -17.66 -6.92
N GLU A 90 5.79 -17.13 -6.87
CA GLU A 90 5.53 -15.72 -6.61
C GLU A 90 5.67 -15.36 -5.13
N SER A 91 5.11 -16.17 -4.24
CA SER A 91 5.14 -15.89 -2.79
C SER A 91 6.48 -16.22 -2.12
N GLY A 92 7.30 -17.07 -2.75
CA GLY A 92 8.49 -17.66 -2.14
C GLY A 92 8.16 -18.61 -0.97
N GLN A 93 6.89 -19.02 -0.82
CA GLN A 93 6.40 -19.86 0.24
C GLN A 93 5.56 -21.00 -0.34
N THR A 94 5.52 -22.14 0.35
CA THR A 94 4.72 -23.28 -0.09
C THR A 94 3.25 -23.03 0.21
N ALA A 95 2.43 -23.05 -0.83
CA ALA A 95 0.97 -22.99 -0.70
C ALA A 95 0.41 -24.32 -0.24
N SER A 96 -0.70 -24.28 0.49
CA SER A 96 -1.42 -25.49 0.86
C SER A 96 -2.12 -26.10 -0.36
N PRO A 97 -2.41 -27.41 -0.35
CA PRO A 97 -3.39 -27.96 -1.29
C PRO A 97 -4.74 -27.26 -1.18
N ALA A 98 -5.57 -27.36 -2.20
CA ALA A 98 -6.92 -26.83 -2.18
C ALA A 98 -7.81 -27.66 -1.23
N PHE A 99 -8.36 -27.01 -0.20
CA PHE A 99 -9.30 -27.60 0.74
C PHE A 99 -10.72 -27.20 0.37
N ALA A 100 -11.55 -28.17 0.03
CA ALA A 100 -12.97 -27.92 -0.23
C ALA A 100 -13.76 -27.72 1.08
N SER A 101 -14.78 -26.86 1.04
CA SER A 101 -15.76 -26.71 2.11
C SER A 101 -16.61 -27.98 2.27
N GLU A 102 -17.30 -28.13 3.40
CA GLU A 102 -18.14 -29.31 3.68
C GLU A 102 -19.24 -29.51 2.63
N ASP A 103 -19.79 -28.41 2.11
CA ASP A 103 -20.81 -28.44 1.06
C ASP A 103 -20.24 -28.54 -0.37
N GLY A 104 -18.90 -28.54 -0.50
CA GLY A 104 -18.17 -28.61 -1.76
C GLY A 104 -18.30 -27.37 -2.66
N ARG A 105 -18.96 -26.29 -2.21
CA ARG A 105 -19.22 -25.09 -3.06
C ARG A 105 -18.06 -24.14 -3.13
N ALA A 106 -17.15 -24.19 -2.19
CA ALA A 106 -15.95 -23.41 -2.16
C ALA A 106 -14.71 -24.26 -1.89
N ALA A 107 -13.55 -23.77 -2.32
CA ALA A 107 -12.26 -24.31 -1.90
C ALA A 107 -11.34 -23.18 -1.49
N VAL A 108 -10.41 -23.48 -0.58
CA VAL A 108 -9.43 -22.52 -0.07
C VAL A 108 -8.04 -23.07 -0.27
N ILE A 109 -7.17 -22.24 -0.84
CA ILE A 109 -5.72 -22.43 -0.84
C ILE A 109 -5.14 -21.36 0.10
N GLN A 110 -4.26 -21.77 1.01
CA GLN A 110 -3.55 -20.85 1.88
C GLN A 110 -2.10 -20.73 1.45
N THR A 111 -1.61 -19.51 1.31
CA THR A 111 -0.20 -19.21 1.17
C THR A 111 0.21 -18.13 2.16
N GLN A 112 1.49 -17.84 2.24
CA GLN A 112 2.03 -16.80 3.10
C GLN A 112 2.81 -15.79 2.24
N LEU A 113 2.77 -14.52 2.62
CA LEU A 113 3.61 -13.48 2.05
C LEU A 113 4.51 -12.89 3.14
N ALA A 114 5.80 -12.81 2.86
CA ALA A 114 6.73 -12.02 3.65
C ALA A 114 6.56 -10.55 3.24
N LEU A 115 5.61 -9.85 3.88
CA LEU A 115 5.27 -8.48 3.51
C LEU A 115 6.32 -7.50 4.01
N GLU A 116 7.14 -7.02 3.09
CA GLU A 116 8.19 -6.05 3.36
C GLU A 116 7.83 -4.66 2.78
N GLY A 117 8.41 -3.63 3.40
CA GLY A 117 8.25 -2.25 2.95
C GLY A 117 7.02 -1.55 3.50
N ASP A 118 6.65 -0.45 2.88
CA ASP A 118 5.49 0.35 3.22
C ASP A 118 4.18 -0.26 2.69
N ASN A 119 3.05 0.38 2.98
CA ASN A 119 1.74 -0.13 2.57
C ASN A 119 1.59 -0.21 1.04
N GLY A 120 2.27 0.65 0.29
CA GLY A 120 2.28 0.60 -1.17
C GLY A 120 3.02 -0.63 -1.70
N ALA A 121 4.22 -0.90 -1.16
CA ALA A 121 5.00 -2.09 -1.51
C ALA A 121 4.26 -3.39 -1.17
N LYS A 122 3.59 -3.45 0.00
CA LYS A 122 2.74 -4.57 0.40
C LYS A 122 1.55 -4.77 -0.54
N ALA A 123 0.92 -3.69 -0.98
CA ALA A 123 -0.17 -3.74 -1.94
C ALA A 123 0.28 -4.28 -3.31
N GLU A 124 1.47 -3.90 -3.77
CA GLU A 124 2.04 -4.45 -5.02
C GLU A 124 2.35 -5.95 -4.92
N GLN A 125 2.81 -6.45 -3.78
CA GLN A 125 3.01 -7.90 -3.57
C GLN A 125 1.69 -8.68 -3.66
N VAL A 126 0.62 -8.17 -3.06
CA VAL A 126 -0.73 -8.77 -3.19
C VAL A 126 -1.23 -8.71 -4.63
N LYS A 127 -0.97 -7.61 -5.33
CA LYS A 127 -1.35 -7.43 -6.74
C LYS A 127 -0.59 -8.40 -7.64
N ALA A 128 0.69 -8.66 -7.39
CA ALA A 128 1.47 -9.66 -8.11
C ALA A 128 0.85 -11.05 -7.94
N LEU A 129 0.47 -11.44 -6.72
CA LEU A 129 -0.23 -12.70 -6.47
C LEU A 129 -1.59 -12.79 -7.20
N ARG A 130 -2.35 -11.69 -7.27
CA ARG A 130 -3.57 -11.61 -8.09
C ARG A 130 -3.28 -11.73 -9.58
N GLY A 131 -2.11 -11.25 -10.03
CA GLY A 131 -1.62 -11.43 -11.39
C GLY A 131 -1.46 -12.90 -11.74
N VAL A 132 -0.82 -13.69 -10.86
CA VAL A 132 -0.67 -15.13 -11.05
C VAL A 132 -2.02 -15.82 -11.22
N VAL A 133 -3.02 -15.47 -10.40
CA VAL A 133 -4.38 -16.02 -10.52
C VAL A 133 -5.02 -15.66 -11.87
N ALA A 134 -4.85 -14.40 -12.31
CA ALA A 134 -5.40 -13.92 -13.57
C ALA A 134 -4.75 -14.57 -14.82
N GLU A 135 -3.47 -14.95 -14.71
CA GLU A 135 -2.72 -15.64 -15.79
C GLU A 135 -3.07 -17.13 -15.89
N HIS A 136 -3.70 -17.71 -14.86
CA HIS A 136 -4.10 -19.12 -14.80
C HIS A 136 -5.61 -19.26 -14.61
N PRO A 137 -6.44 -18.82 -15.57
CA PRO A 137 -7.89 -18.92 -15.43
C PRO A 137 -8.36 -20.37 -15.44
N ILE A 138 -9.33 -20.68 -14.60
CA ILE A 138 -9.99 -21.99 -14.53
C ILE A 138 -11.41 -21.82 -15.04
N ASP A 139 -11.80 -22.57 -16.06
CA ASP A 139 -13.10 -22.42 -16.71
C ASP A 139 -14.27 -22.63 -15.74
N GLY A 140 -15.13 -21.61 -15.64
CA GLY A 140 -16.31 -21.62 -14.77
C GLY A 140 -16.00 -21.56 -13.27
N VAL A 141 -14.78 -21.22 -12.89
CA VAL A 141 -14.37 -21.05 -11.49
C VAL A 141 -13.76 -19.65 -11.29
N THR A 142 -14.33 -18.90 -10.38
CA THR A 142 -13.75 -17.64 -9.93
C THR A 142 -12.84 -17.88 -8.72
N VAL A 143 -11.58 -17.43 -8.83
CA VAL A 143 -10.60 -17.48 -7.72
C VAL A 143 -10.31 -16.07 -7.24
N GLN A 144 -10.50 -15.81 -5.95
CA GLN A 144 -10.30 -14.50 -5.33
C GLN A 144 -9.22 -14.57 -4.27
N VAL A 145 -8.28 -13.61 -4.32
CA VAL A 145 -7.24 -13.43 -3.31
C VAL A 145 -7.77 -12.56 -2.18
N THR A 146 -7.80 -13.09 -0.95
CA THR A 146 -8.35 -12.46 0.24
C THR A 146 -7.43 -12.65 1.45
N GLY A 147 -7.86 -12.22 2.62
CA GLY A 147 -7.08 -12.26 3.86
C GLY A 147 -6.62 -10.86 4.28
N GLY A 148 -5.96 -10.78 5.43
CA GLY A 148 -5.53 -9.49 6.00
C GLY A 148 -4.71 -8.62 5.03
N PRO A 149 -3.67 -9.16 4.37
CA PRO A 149 -2.88 -8.42 3.39
C PRO A 149 -3.68 -7.94 2.20
N ALA A 150 -4.56 -8.77 1.65
CA ALA A 150 -5.40 -8.40 0.51
C ALA A 150 -6.37 -7.27 0.86
N PHE A 151 -6.99 -7.34 2.05
CA PHE A 151 -7.85 -6.28 2.55
C PHE A 151 -7.08 -4.95 2.73
N GLY A 152 -5.86 -5.01 3.29
CA GLY A 152 -4.99 -3.84 3.41
C GLY A 152 -4.60 -3.24 2.05
N ALA A 153 -4.33 -4.09 1.06
CA ALA A 153 -4.04 -3.66 -0.31
C ALA A 153 -5.25 -2.98 -0.96
N ASP A 154 -6.47 -3.50 -0.75
CA ASP A 154 -7.71 -2.94 -1.30
C ASP A 154 -8.02 -1.57 -0.67
N ILE A 155 -7.84 -1.42 0.63
CA ILE A 155 -7.95 -0.11 1.31
C ILE A 155 -6.95 0.87 0.73
N THR A 156 -5.67 0.49 0.65
CA THR A 156 -4.62 1.34 0.09
C THR A 156 -4.95 1.74 -1.35
N GLY A 157 -5.40 0.80 -2.17
CA GLY A 157 -5.79 1.03 -3.56
C GLY A 157 -7.00 1.96 -3.69
N ALA A 158 -8.01 1.83 -2.82
CA ALA A 158 -9.20 2.67 -2.83
C ALA A 158 -8.88 4.15 -2.56
N PHE A 159 -7.89 4.42 -1.72
CA PHE A 159 -7.48 5.79 -1.39
C PHE A 159 -6.41 6.36 -2.32
N ALA A 160 -5.54 5.53 -2.91
CA ALA A 160 -4.41 5.99 -3.73
C ALA A 160 -4.80 6.85 -4.94
N GLY A 161 -5.95 6.54 -5.58
CA GLY A 161 -6.43 7.32 -6.73
C GLY A 161 -7.21 8.58 -6.37
N ALA A 162 -7.96 8.54 -5.27
CA ALA A 162 -8.83 9.65 -4.86
C ALA A 162 -8.02 10.84 -4.34
N ASP A 163 -7.01 10.59 -3.52
CA ASP A 163 -6.16 11.65 -2.94
C ASP A 163 -5.38 12.42 -3.99
N PHE A 164 -4.83 11.73 -4.99
CA PHE A 164 -4.03 12.37 -6.03
C PHE A 164 -4.87 13.28 -6.94
N THR A 165 -6.06 12.86 -7.33
CA THR A 165 -6.97 13.67 -8.16
C THR A 165 -7.48 14.88 -7.39
N LEU A 166 -7.89 14.70 -6.14
CA LEU A 166 -8.33 15.78 -5.26
C LEU A 166 -7.21 16.79 -5.03
N LEU A 167 -5.99 16.31 -4.75
CA LEU A 167 -4.80 17.13 -4.57
C LEU A 167 -4.51 17.96 -5.81
N LEU A 168 -4.50 17.37 -7.01
CA LEU A 168 -4.26 18.10 -8.27
C LEU A 168 -5.31 19.15 -8.55
N VAL A 169 -6.59 18.85 -8.35
CA VAL A 169 -7.69 19.80 -8.53
C VAL A 169 -7.54 20.97 -7.55
N THR A 170 -7.26 20.69 -6.29
CA THR A 170 -7.08 21.71 -5.25
C THR A 170 -5.87 22.61 -5.57
N ILE A 171 -4.72 22.02 -5.92
CA ILE A 171 -3.53 22.77 -6.34
C ILE A 171 -3.84 23.61 -7.58
N GLY A 172 -4.57 23.08 -8.55
CA GLY A 172 -4.97 23.82 -9.76
C GLY A 172 -5.84 25.03 -9.46
N ILE A 173 -6.85 24.88 -8.61
CA ILE A 173 -7.72 25.98 -8.19
C ILE A 173 -6.91 27.05 -7.44
N VAL A 174 -6.10 26.64 -6.47
CA VAL A 174 -5.26 27.56 -5.69
C VAL A 174 -4.25 28.28 -6.60
N ALA A 175 -3.63 27.58 -7.54
CA ALA A 175 -2.71 28.18 -8.51
C ALA A 175 -3.39 29.26 -9.35
N VAL A 176 -4.58 28.98 -9.89
CA VAL A 176 -5.37 29.95 -10.67
C VAL A 176 -5.70 31.18 -9.83
N LEU A 177 -6.19 30.98 -8.59
CA LEU A 177 -6.50 32.09 -7.70
C LEU A 177 -5.28 32.94 -7.35
N LEU A 178 -4.12 32.30 -7.12
CA LEU A 178 -2.87 33.00 -6.83
C LEU A 178 -2.36 33.78 -8.04
N ILE A 179 -2.43 33.23 -9.26
CA ILE A 179 -2.06 33.92 -10.49
C ILE A 179 -2.93 35.16 -10.71
N LEU A 180 -4.26 35.03 -10.50
CA LEU A 180 -5.21 36.13 -10.61
C LEU A 180 -4.93 37.24 -9.57
N THR A 181 -4.63 36.84 -8.34
CA THR A 181 -4.40 37.78 -7.23
C THR A 181 -3.07 38.51 -7.34
N TYR A 182 -2.00 37.78 -7.61
CA TYR A 182 -0.65 38.36 -7.66
C TYR A 182 -0.27 38.91 -9.04
N ARG A 183 -1.03 38.60 -10.08
CA ARG A 183 -0.76 39.00 -11.48
C ARG A 183 0.68 38.72 -11.94
N SER A 184 1.32 37.72 -11.34
CA SER A 184 2.70 37.32 -11.63
C SER A 184 2.79 35.78 -11.72
N PRO A 185 3.30 35.25 -12.85
CA PRO A 185 3.44 33.82 -13.05
C PRO A 185 4.54 33.18 -12.17
N ILE A 186 5.32 33.95 -11.42
CA ILE A 186 6.42 33.47 -10.59
C ILE A 186 6.06 33.56 -9.10
N LEU A 187 5.35 34.63 -8.67
CA LEU A 187 5.06 34.85 -7.26
C LEU A 187 4.11 33.80 -6.64
N TRP A 188 3.30 33.12 -7.42
CA TRP A 188 2.39 32.08 -6.93
C TRP A 188 3.11 30.78 -6.52
N ILE A 189 4.32 30.56 -7.06
CA ILE A 189 5.12 29.36 -6.74
C ILE A 189 5.57 29.38 -5.28
N VAL A 190 5.86 30.57 -4.72
CA VAL A 190 6.39 30.70 -3.34
C VAL A 190 5.41 30.16 -2.29
N PRO A 191 4.13 30.59 -2.21
CA PRO A 191 3.19 30.01 -1.24
C PRO A 191 2.90 28.52 -1.52
N LEU A 192 2.85 28.08 -2.76
CA LEU A 192 2.68 26.66 -3.08
C LEU A 192 3.87 25.80 -2.62
N ALA A 193 5.08 26.30 -2.80
CA ALA A 193 6.28 25.62 -2.30
C ALA A 193 6.26 25.51 -0.77
N VAL A 194 5.82 26.56 -0.07
CA VAL A 194 5.68 26.52 1.40
C VAL A 194 4.65 25.49 1.84
N VAL A 195 3.50 25.43 1.17
CA VAL A 195 2.45 24.42 1.48
C VAL A 195 2.95 23.02 1.21
N ALA A 196 3.59 22.77 0.06
CA ALA A 196 4.13 21.46 -0.28
C ALA A 196 5.21 20.97 0.73
N ILE A 197 6.02 21.90 1.23
CA ILE A 197 7.03 21.63 2.25
C ILE A 197 6.35 21.31 3.60
N ALA A 198 5.32 22.08 3.96
CA ALA A 198 4.58 21.86 5.20
C ALA A 198 3.84 20.49 5.18
N ASP A 199 3.25 20.14 4.04
CA ASP A 199 2.60 18.84 3.84
C ASP A 199 3.60 17.68 3.99
N ARG A 200 4.76 17.79 3.34
CA ARG A 200 5.82 16.79 3.49
C ARG A 200 6.32 16.69 4.93
N ALA A 201 6.48 17.81 5.62
CA ALA A 201 6.91 17.80 7.02
C ALA A 201 5.86 17.17 7.95
N ALA A 202 4.57 17.41 7.69
CA ALA A 202 3.47 16.80 8.46
C ALA A 202 3.39 15.28 8.25
N GLY A 203 3.70 14.77 7.05
CA GLY A 203 3.72 13.34 6.77
C GLY A 203 4.92 12.58 7.33
N LEU A 204 5.89 13.27 7.97
CA LEU A 204 7.08 12.69 8.60
C LEU A 204 6.98 12.63 10.13
N ILE A 205 5.90 13.13 10.72
CA ILE A 205 5.59 13.12 12.15
C ILE A 205 4.59 12.02 12.47
#